data_edeb21bca3aa5d7dcf1816f25f4d4d5f
#
_entry.id   edeb21bca3aa5d7dcf1816f25f4d4d5f
#
_cell.length_a   1.000
_cell.length_b   1.000
_cell.length_c   1.000
_cell.angle_alpha   90.00
_cell.angle_beta   90.00
_cell.angle_gamma   90.00
#
_symmetry.space_group_name_H-M   'P 1'
#
loop_
_entity.id
_entity.type
_entity.pdbx_description
1 polymer ?
#
loop_
_entity_poly.entity_id
_entity_poly.type
_entity_poly.pdbx_seq_one_letter_code
_entity_poly.pdbx_strand_id
1 'polypeptide(L)'
;MVETTELLKNSPLFLGLTQGELNDVTQDAHLALHHHKKGSAIVSEGDECQGLVIVVEGWIEIDTYADNRSYRMTELMQAQQMLEPDKLFGLTRTYRSTYTAYTTCTSLIISKEELSRCITKYLIVRINIMNIICRKAQHMEHLPWMVRSANLKERIAMFIKHHSRYPAGKKVLRIKMTQLAIELNATRLDISKALNEMAEEEKILITRNIVTVPALQLL
;
A
#
# COMPACT_ATOMS: atom_id res chain seq x y z
N MET A 1 -4.54 26.55 8.16
CA MET A 1 -3.45 26.17 9.07
C MET A 1 -3.91 25.22 10.17
N VAL A 2 -4.94 25.52 10.98
CA VAL A 2 -5.45 24.59 12.02
C VAL A 2 -5.89 23.26 11.42
N GLU A 3 -6.57 23.28 10.29
CA GLU A 3 -7.05 22.10 9.57
C GLU A 3 -5.90 21.17 9.12
N THR A 4 -4.82 21.73 8.57
CA THR A 4 -3.65 20.96 8.11
C THR A 4 -2.91 20.29 9.27
N THR A 5 -2.80 20.98 10.41
CA THR A 5 -2.16 20.43 11.62
C THR A 5 -2.94 19.25 12.17
N GLU A 6 -4.28 19.32 12.21
CA GLU A 6 -5.13 18.21 12.65
C GLU A 6 -5.03 17.01 11.70
N LEU A 7 -4.95 17.25 10.40
CA LEU A 7 -4.75 16.19 9.40
C LEU A 7 -3.42 15.46 9.56
N LEU A 8 -2.35 16.17 9.94
CA LEU A 8 -1.02 15.59 10.14
C LEU A 8 -0.86 14.82 11.45
N LYS A 9 -1.62 15.18 12.47
CA LYS A 9 -1.51 14.60 13.83
C LYS A 9 -1.60 13.07 13.85
N ASN A 10 -2.42 12.50 12.97
CA ASN A 10 -2.63 11.06 12.87
C ASN A 10 -1.69 10.38 11.85
N SER A 11 -0.85 11.15 11.17
CA SER A 11 0.13 10.58 10.23
C SER A 11 1.25 9.85 10.99
N PRO A 12 1.58 8.61 10.63
CA PRO A 12 2.67 7.86 11.26
C PRO A 12 4.02 8.59 11.26
N LEU A 13 4.24 9.50 10.31
CA LEU A 13 5.48 10.29 10.23
C LEU A 13 5.62 11.30 11.36
N PHE A 14 4.53 11.91 11.77
CA PHE A 14 4.51 13.00 12.75
C PHE A 14 3.99 12.56 14.13
N LEU A 15 3.75 11.28 14.30
CA LEU A 15 3.29 10.72 15.57
C LEU A 15 4.33 10.99 16.67
N GLY A 16 3.88 11.58 17.76
CA GLY A 16 4.72 11.94 18.91
C GLY A 16 5.26 13.37 18.90
N LEU A 17 4.99 14.17 17.85
CA LEU A 17 5.22 15.61 17.90
C LEU A 17 4.18 16.29 18.80
N THR A 18 4.62 17.33 19.50
CA THR A 18 3.74 18.24 20.24
C THR A 18 2.93 19.11 19.28
N GLN A 19 1.84 19.69 19.75
CA GLN A 19 1.02 20.61 18.93
C GLN A 19 1.85 21.83 18.44
N GLY A 20 2.77 22.34 19.27
CA GLY A 20 3.68 23.42 18.87
C GLY A 20 4.57 23.02 17.72
N GLU A 21 5.23 21.86 17.82
CA GLU A 21 6.11 21.33 16.75
C GLU A 21 5.34 21.04 15.46
N LEU A 22 4.11 20.51 15.54
CA LEU A 22 3.25 20.31 14.39
C LEU A 22 2.88 21.66 13.71
N ASN A 23 2.60 22.69 14.49
CA ASN A 23 2.34 24.03 13.97
C ASN A 23 3.59 24.58 13.25
N ASP A 24 4.78 24.40 13.85
CA ASP A 24 6.04 24.82 13.24
C ASP A 24 6.28 24.09 11.91
N VAL A 25 6.07 22.75 11.87
CA VAL A 25 6.18 21.96 10.63
C VAL A 25 5.23 22.49 9.55
N THR A 26 4.00 22.82 9.92
CA THR A 26 3.00 23.32 8.96
C THR A 26 3.28 24.73 8.47
N GLN A 27 3.98 25.54 9.27
CA GLN A 27 4.38 26.91 8.90
C GLN A 27 5.68 26.92 8.11
N ASP A 28 6.68 26.13 8.52
CA ASP A 28 8.01 26.08 7.92
C ASP A 28 8.02 25.32 6.57
N ALA A 29 7.24 24.25 6.48
CA ALA A 29 7.10 23.50 5.25
C ALA A 29 5.90 24.04 4.47
N HIS A 30 6.13 24.50 3.24
CA HIS A 30 5.07 24.90 2.33
C HIS A 30 4.28 23.67 1.89
N LEU A 31 3.46 23.14 2.81
CA LEU A 31 2.68 21.94 2.62
C LEU A 31 1.52 22.21 1.65
N ALA A 32 1.62 21.66 0.45
CA ALA A 32 0.56 21.79 -0.53
C ALA A 32 -0.50 20.70 -0.31
N LEU A 33 -1.73 21.12 -0.01
CA LEU A 33 -2.91 20.24 -0.01
C LEU A 33 -3.43 20.11 -1.45
N HIS A 34 -3.61 18.88 -1.89
CA HIS A 34 -4.17 18.55 -3.19
C HIS A 34 -5.48 17.79 -3.02
N HIS A 35 -6.54 18.30 -3.65
CA HIS A 35 -7.85 17.65 -3.66
C HIS A 35 -8.01 16.82 -4.93
N HIS A 36 -8.36 15.56 -4.74
CA HIS A 36 -8.53 14.59 -5.81
C HIS A 36 -10.00 14.18 -5.92
N LYS A 37 -10.56 14.31 -7.14
CA LYS A 37 -11.91 13.81 -7.42
C LYS A 37 -11.90 12.28 -7.49
N LYS A 38 -13.03 11.64 -7.15
CA LYS A 38 -13.21 10.21 -7.34
C LYS A 38 -12.80 9.79 -8.76
N GLY A 39 -11.99 8.74 -8.87
CA GLY A 39 -11.49 8.18 -10.12
C GLY A 39 -10.23 8.87 -10.68
N SER A 40 -9.76 9.98 -10.10
CA SER A 40 -8.51 10.60 -10.55
C SER A 40 -7.29 9.88 -9.96
N ALA A 41 -6.23 9.75 -10.75
CA ALA A 41 -4.94 9.26 -10.24
C ALA A 41 -4.33 10.30 -9.29
N ILE A 42 -3.78 9.81 -8.16
CA ILE A 42 -2.97 10.59 -7.22
C ILE A 42 -1.51 10.52 -7.65
N VAL A 43 -1.02 9.31 -7.91
CA VAL A 43 0.25 9.00 -8.57
C VAL A 43 0.09 7.75 -9.42
N SER A 44 0.86 7.63 -10.49
CA SER A 44 0.83 6.50 -11.41
C SER A 44 2.10 5.65 -11.30
N GLU A 45 1.97 4.36 -11.61
CA GLU A 45 3.12 3.47 -11.76
C GLU A 45 4.11 4.06 -12.78
N GLY A 46 5.39 4.12 -12.40
CA GLY A 46 6.46 4.68 -13.22
C GLY A 46 6.71 6.17 -13.04
N ASP A 47 5.78 6.92 -12.42
CA ASP A 47 6.02 8.33 -12.09
C ASP A 47 7.20 8.47 -11.13
N GLU A 48 8.01 9.52 -11.30
CA GLU A 48 9.12 9.82 -10.40
C GLU A 48 8.60 10.31 -9.04
N CYS A 49 9.13 9.74 -7.96
CA CYS A 49 8.83 10.16 -6.60
C CYS A 49 9.63 11.43 -6.26
N GLN A 50 9.03 12.58 -6.48
CA GLN A 50 9.63 13.91 -6.23
C GLN A 50 9.48 14.36 -4.78
N GLY A 51 8.57 13.78 -4.03
CA GLY A 51 8.28 14.13 -2.64
C GLY A 51 7.48 13.03 -1.95
N LEU A 52 7.31 13.15 -0.64
CA LEU A 52 6.48 12.26 0.14
C LEU A 52 5.01 12.66 0.00
N VAL A 53 4.21 11.77 -0.57
CA VAL A 53 2.76 11.93 -0.67
C VAL A 53 2.09 11.23 0.51
N ILE A 54 1.29 11.95 1.27
CA ILE A 54 0.48 11.44 2.39
C ILE A 54 -0.98 11.66 2.05
N VAL A 55 -1.76 10.60 1.92
CA VAL A 55 -3.22 10.73 1.79
C VAL A 55 -3.79 10.93 3.19
N VAL A 56 -4.41 12.08 3.43
CA VAL A 56 -4.90 12.50 4.75
C VAL A 56 -6.40 12.29 4.92
N GLU A 57 -7.17 12.25 3.81
CA GLU A 57 -8.61 12.01 3.81
C GLU A 57 -9.04 11.15 2.64
N GLY A 58 -10.12 10.38 2.84
CA GLY A 58 -10.78 9.58 1.81
C GLY A 58 -10.30 8.14 1.74
N TRP A 59 -10.72 7.45 0.67
CA TRP A 59 -10.34 6.08 0.35
C TRP A 59 -9.61 6.05 -0.98
N ILE A 60 -8.54 5.28 -1.08
CA ILE A 60 -7.75 5.09 -2.28
C ILE A 60 -7.77 3.63 -2.73
N GLU A 61 -7.77 3.45 -4.02
CA GLU A 61 -7.55 2.18 -4.69
C GLU A 61 -6.10 2.11 -5.15
N ILE A 62 -5.45 0.97 -4.91
CA ILE A 62 -4.04 0.73 -5.25
C ILE A 62 -4.00 -0.42 -6.22
N ASP A 63 -3.51 -0.19 -7.42
CA ASP A 63 -3.27 -1.20 -8.42
C ASP A 63 -1.78 -1.50 -8.55
N THR A 64 -1.42 -2.77 -8.31
CA THR A 64 -0.05 -3.27 -8.49
C THR A 64 -0.07 -4.41 -9.51
N TYR A 65 0.69 -4.27 -10.58
CA TYR A 65 0.80 -5.28 -11.63
C TYR A 65 2.02 -6.18 -11.41
N ALA A 66 1.93 -7.44 -11.83
CA ALA A 66 3.12 -8.25 -12.07
C ALA A 66 3.99 -7.60 -13.17
N ASP A 67 5.31 -7.82 -13.17
CA ASP A 67 6.22 -7.19 -14.13
C ASP A 67 5.87 -7.55 -15.59
N ASN A 68 5.41 -8.79 -15.82
CA ASN A 68 4.94 -9.27 -17.10
C ASN A 68 3.45 -8.96 -17.40
N ARG A 69 2.78 -8.18 -16.56
CA ARG A 69 1.35 -7.82 -16.66
C ARG A 69 0.38 -9.01 -16.66
N SER A 70 0.82 -10.20 -16.26
CA SER A 70 -0.01 -11.41 -16.29
C SER A 70 -1.11 -11.43 -15.22
N TYR A 71 -0.95 -10.67 -14.15
CA TYR A 71 -1.95 -10.46 -13.10
C TYR A 71 -1.83 -9.08 -12.44
N ARG A 72 -2.86 -8.72 -11.69
CA ARG A 72 -2.94 -7.46 -10.95
C ARG A 72 -3.57 -7.69 -9.59
N MET A 73 -2.97 -7.10 -8.56
CA MET A 73 -3.57 -6.95 -7.23
C MET A 73 -4.15 -5.55 -7.09
N THR A 74 -5.41 -5.47 -6.71
CA THR A 74 -6.10 -4.22 -6.35
C THR A 74 -6.42 -4.24 -4.87
N GLU A 75 -6.04 -3.20 -4.15
CA GLU A 75 -6.29 -3.04 -2.72
C GLU A 75 -7.09 -1.77 -2.49
N LEU A 76 -7.98 -1.80 -1.50
CA LEU A 76 -8.69 -0.62 -1.04
C LEU A 76 -8.17 -0.21 0.32
N MET A 77 -7.81 1.06 0.48
CA MET A 77 -7.17 1.57 1.68
C MET A 77 -7.76 2.91 2.10
N GLN A 78 -7.97 3.08 3.39
CA GLN A 78 -8.37 4.34 3.98
C GLN A 78 -7.18 5.28 4.14
N ALA A 79 -7.44 6.58 4.20
CA ALA A 79 -6.47 7.66 4.44
C ALA A 79 -5.57 7.44 5.68
N GLN A 80 -4.67 8.40 5.92
CA GLN A 80 -3.57 8.38 6.89
C GLN A 80 -2.42 7.46 6.48
N GLN A 81 -2.15 7.42 5.16
CA GLN A 81 -1.12 6.55 4.59
C GLN A 81 -0.13 7.34 3.74
N MET A 82 1.13 6.96 3.85
CA MET A 82 2.21 7.43 2.98
C MET A 82 2.33 6.53 1.77
N LEU A 83 2.44 7.15 0.58
CA LEU A 83 2.60 6.42 -0.66
C LEU A 83 4.09 6.13 -0.91
N GLU A 84 4.47 4.86 -0.84
CA GLU A 84 5.81 4.33 -1.14
C GLU A 84 6.99 5.21 -0.63
N PRO A 85 7.10 5.47 0.68
CA PRO A 85 8.15 6.32 1.23
C PRO A 85 9.57 5.82 0.94
N ASP A 86 9.73 4.54 0.64
CA ASP A 86 10.98 3.91 0.21
C ASP A 86 11.44 4.33 -1.19
N LYS A 87 10.60 5.02 -1.98
CA LYS A 87 10.92 5.55 -3.31
C LYS A 87 11.47 6.97 -3.28
N LEU A 88 11.48 7.62 -2.14
CA LEU A 88 12.04 8.97 -1.99
C LEU A 88 13.53 9.02 -2.27
N PHE A 89 14.27 8.00 -1.81
CA PHE A 89 15.71 7.88 -1.91
C PHE A 89 16.11 6.51 -2.45
N GLY A 90 17.38 6.31 -2.74
CA GLY A 90 17.91 5.05 -3.21
C GLY A 90 17.97 4.96 -4.75
N LEU A 91 18.13 3.73 -5.24
CA LEU A 91 18.37 3.46 -6.67
C LEU A 91 17.11 3.57 -7.53
N THR A 92 15.97 3.11 -7.02
CA THR A 92 14.69 3.13 -7.74
C THR A 92 13.78 4.18 -7.13
N ARG A 93 13.58 5.28 -7.84
CA ARG A 93 12.80 6.43 -7.37
C ARG A 93 11.48 6.62 -8.11
N THR A 94 10.95 5.55 -8.70
CA THR A 94 9.66 5.56 -9.38
C THR A 94 8.63 4.76 -8.60
N TYR A 95 7.36 5.19 -8.62
CA TYR A 95 6.27 4.46 -7.98
C TYR A 95 6.07 3.10 -8.63
N ARG A 96 5.89 2.08 -7.80
CA ARG A 96 5.65 0.69 -8.25
C ARG A 96 4.17 0.42 -8.55
N SER A 97 3.28 1.22 -7.99
CA SER A 97 1.83 1.05 -8.09
C SER A 97 1.15 2.34 -8.50
N THR A 98 -0.04 2.21 -9.09
CA THR A 98 -0.94 3.33 -9.33
C THR A 98 -1.88 3.49 -8.15
N TYR A 99 -2.01 4.71 -7.66
CA TYR A 99 -2.90 5.10 -6.56
C TYR A 99 -3.99 6.01 -7.11
N THR A 100 -5.24 5.56 -7.00
CA THR A 100 -6.41 6.26 -7.53
C THR A 100 -7.35 6.64 -6.40
N ALA A 101 -7.92 7.82 -6.44
CA ALA A 101 -8.93 8.27 -5.49
C ALA A 101 -10.22 7.45 -5.65
N TYR A 102 -10.51 6.54 -4.71
CA TYR A 102 -11.74 5.73 -4.72
C TYR A 102 -12.97 6.55 -4.29
N THR A 103 -12.78 7.48 -3.36
CA THR A 103 -13.73 8.55 -3.02
C THR A 103 -13.07 9.89 -3.37
N THR A 104 -13.69 11.03 -3.04
CA THR A 104 -12.95 12.29 -2.96
C THR A 104 -11.87 12.14 -1.90
N CYS A 105 -10.62 12.51 -2.23
CA CYS A 105 -9.45 12.38 -1.36
C CYS A 105 -8.72 13.71 -1.24
N THR A 106 -8.08 13.91 -0.10
CA THR A 106 -7.12 14.99 0.12
C THR A 106 -5.74 14.37 0.35
N SER A 107 -4.72 14.83 -0.36
CA SER A 107 -3.34 14.46 -0.13
C SER A 107 -2.49 15.67 0.21
N LEU A 108 -1.43 15.41 0.97
CA LEU A 108 -0.37 16.35 1.29
C LEU A 108 0.91 15.92 0.60
N ILE A 109 1.63 16.84 -0.02
CA ILE A 109 2.93 16.58 -0.62
C ILE A 109 3.99 17.35 0.15
N ILE A 110 5.04 16.64 0.59
CA ILE A 110 6.21 17.18 1.26
C ILE A 110 7.39 16.97 0.33
N SER A 111 8.02 18.04 -0.14
CA SER A 111 9.21 17.94 -0.99
C SER A 111 10.37 17.25 -0.27
N LYS A 112 11.36 16.73 -1.02
CA LYS A 112 12.56 16.10 -0.42
C LYS A 112 13.33 17.06 0.45
N GLU A 113 13.41 18.32 0.04
CA GLU A 113 14.10 19.39 0.77
C GLU A 113 13.41 19.69 2.10
N GLU A 114 12.08 19.79 2.09
CA GLU A 114 11.28 20.03 3.29
C GLU A 114 11.32 18.85 4.24
N LEU A 115 11.20 17.62 3.71
CA LEU A 115 11.34 16.42 4.51
C LEU A 115 12.73 16.34 5.14
N SER A 116 13.79 16.66 4.40
CA SER A 116 15.17 16.67 4.93
C SER A 116 15.32 17.69 6.06
N ARG A 117 14.71 18.88 5.94
CA ARG A 117 14.68 19.86 7.04
C ARG A 117 13.95 19.32 8.26
N CYS A 118 12.77 18.71 8.08
CA CYS A 118 12.02 18.08 9.17
C CYS A 118 12.82 16.97 9.86
N ILE A 119 13.46 16.10 9.10
CA ILE A 119 14.30 15.00 9.62
C ILE A 119 15.51 15.55 10.42
N THR A 120 16.06 16.67 9.99
CA THR A 120 17.19 17.31 10.68
C THR A 120 16.75 18.01 11.97
N LYS A 121 15.62 18.73 11.92
CA LYS A 121 15.12 19.55 13.03
C LYS A 121 14.45 18.70 14.12
N TYR A 122 13.68 17.67 13.75
CA TYR A 122 12.87 16.88 14.68
C TYR A 122 13.34 15.43 14.76
N LEU A 123 13.95 15.06 15.91
CA LEU A 123 14.43 13.69 16.15
C LEU A 123 13.32 12.65 15.98
N ILE A 124 12.11 12.96 16.45
CA ILE A 124 10.98 12.02 16.37
C ILE A 124 10.57 11.73 14.92
N VAL A 125 10.59 12.72 14.02
CA VAL A 125 10.31 12.55 12.59
C VAL A 125 11.37 11.65 11.95
N ARG A 126 12.64 11.86 12.31
CA ARG A 126 13.75 11.02 11.84
C ARG A 126 13.61 9.57 12.29
N ILE A 127 13.26 9.33 13.55
CA ILE A 127 13.02 7.99 14.08
C ILE A 127 11.81 7.35 13.38
N ASN A 128 10.73 8.08 13.20
CA ASN A 128 9.52 7.57 12.56
C ASN A 128 9.77 7.15 11.12
N ILE A 129 10.41 7.97 10.29
CA ILE A 129 10.71 7.60 8.89
C ILE A 129 11.64 6.38 8.82
N MET A 130 12.67 6.31 9.69
CA MET A 130 13.54 5.14 9.79
C MET A 130 12.77 3.88 10.16
N ASN A 131 11.90 3.93 11.18
CA ASN A 131 11.07 2.81 11.58
C ASN A 131 10.15 2.33 10.45
N ILE A 132 9.54 3.26 9.70
CA ILE A 132 8.68 2.94 8.56
C ILE A 132 9.47 2.17 7.48
N ILE A 133 10.66 2.66 7.12
CA ILE A 133 11.52 2.01 6.12
C ILE A 133 12.06 0.67 6.63
N CYS A 134 12.54 0.61 7.88
CA CYS A 134 13.06 -0.62 8.48
C CYS A 134 11.99 -1.72 8.56
N ARG A 135 10.75 -1.39 8.98
CA ARG A 135 9.65 -2.36 9.02
C ARG A 135 9.37 -2.95 7.64
N LYS A 136 9.41 -2.14 6.59
CA LYS A 136 9.23 -2.60 5.21
C LYS A 136 10.39 -3.54 4.80
N ALA A 137 11.63 -3.15 5.07
CA ALA A 137 12.81 -3.95 4.76
C ALA A 137 12.77 -5.32 5.48
N GLN A 138 12.47 -5.33 6.78
CA GLN A 138 12.34 -6.56 7.58
C GLN A 138 11.24 -7.48 7.06
N HIS A 139 10.10 -6.91 6.66
CA HIS A 139 9.03 -7.69 6.06
C HIS A 139 9.49 -8.36 4.75
N MET A 140 10.14 -7.61 3.87
CA MET A 140 10.65 -8.14 2.60
C MET A 140 11.74 -9.18 2.78
N GLU A 141 12.64 -9.02 3.76
CA GLU A 141 13.68 -9.98 4.09
C GLU A 141 13.11 -11.34 4.53
N HIS A 142 12.01 -11.33 5.27
CA HIS A 142 11.39 -12.55 5.77
C HIS A 142 10.68 -13.37 4.69
N LEU A 143 10.15 -12.74 3.64
CA LEU A 143 9.34 -13.40 2.61
C LEU A 143 10.02 -14.63 1.95
N PRO A 144 11.31 -14.59 1.54
CA PRO A 144 11.96 -15.74 0.91
C PRO A 144 12.14 -16.96 1.84
N TRP A 145 12.12 -16.73 3.15
CA TRP A 145 12.34 -17.77 4.17
C TRP A 145 11.06 -18.44 4.66
N MET A 146 9.91 -17.99 4.18
CA MET A 146 8.64 -18.62 4.54
C MET A 146 8.52 -20.00 3.91
N VAL A 147 8.24 -21.02 4.74
CA VAL A 147 8.05 -22.40 4.28
C VAL A 147 6.75 -22.49 3.48
N ARG A 148 6.84 -23.06 2.29
CA ARG A 148 5.65 -23.31 1.45
C ARG A 148 4.80 -24.42 2.09
N SER A 149 3.53 -24.14 2.32
CA SER A 149 2.58 -25.14 2.77
C SER A 149 2.36 -26.23 1.69
N ALA A 150 2.15 -27.48 2.12
CA ALA A 150 1.68 -28.54 1.25
C ALA A 150 0.22 -28.34 0.82
N ASN A 151 -0.58 -27.63 1.63
CA ASN A 151 -1.98 -27.35 1.36
C ASN A 151 -2.13 -26.24 0.31
N LEU A 152 -2.81 -26.54 -0.79
CA LEU A 152 -2.97 -25.60 -1.90
C LEU A 152 -3.79 -24.36 -1.51
N LYS A 153 -4.79 -24.48 -0.63
CA LYS A 153 -5.57 -23.33 -0.13
C LYS A 153 -4.68 -22.37 0.65
N GLU A 154 -3.80 -22.88 1.50
CA GLU A 154 -2.83 -22.04 2.22
C GLU A 154 -1.83 -21.38 1.27
N ARG A 155 -1.38 -22.08 0.22
CA ARG A 155 -0.49 -21.53 -0.81
C ARG A 155 -1.16 -20.39 -1.57
N ILE A 156 -2.46 -20.52 -1.89
CA ILE A 156 -3.26 -19.45 -2.50
C ILE A 156 -3.37 -18.25 -1.53
N ALA A 157 -3.69 -18.50 -0.26
CA ALA A 157 -3.77 -17.46 0.75
C ALA A 157 -2.43 -16.73 0.93
N MET A 158 -1.32 -17.46 1.01
CA MET A 158 0.03 -16.89 1.08
C MET A 158 0.37 -16.08 -0.17
N PHE A 159 0.04 -16.56 -1.36
CA PHE A 159 0.24 -15.81 -2.60
C PHE A 159 -0.47 -14.45 -2.54
N ILE A 160 -1.73 -14.42 -2.12
CA ILE A 160 -2.49 -13.18 -1.98
C ILE A 160 -1.88 -12.27 -0.91
N LYS A 161 -1.50 -12.82 0.25
CA LYS A 161 -0.86 -12.05 1.34
C LYS A 161 0.48 -11.44 0.91
N HIS A 162 1.32 -12.19 0.21
CA HIS A 162 2.63 -11.71 -0.26
C HIS A 162 2.53 -10.63 -1.32
N HIS A 163 1.48 -10.65 -2.14
CA HIS A 163 1.23 -9.64 -3.16
C HIS A 163 0.39 -8.46 -2.63
N SER A 164 0.02 -8.48 -1.34
CA SER A 164 -0.70 -7.39 -0.68
C SER A 164 0.27 -6.49 0.08
N ARG A 165 0.16 -5.18 -0.11
CA ARG A 165 0.97 -4.18 0.61
C ARG A 165 0.52 -4.02 2.06
N TYR A 166 -0.77 -4.22 2.30
CA TYR A 166 -1.41 -4.02 3.60
C TYR A 166 -2.00 -5.34 4.10
N PRO A 167 -1.78 -5.68 5.38
CA PRO A 167 -2.14 -6.99 5.94
C PRO A 167 -3.64 -7.19 6.19
N ALA A 168 -4.44 -6.16 5.98
CA ALA A 168 -5.88 -6.20 6.25
C ALA A 168 -6.70 -5.55 5.12
N GLY A 169 -8.03 -5.71 5.18
CA GLY A 169 -8.99 -5.12 4.27
C GLY A 169 -9.19 -5.90 2.98
N LYS A 170 -10.04 -5.33 2.12
CA LYS A 170 -10.44 -5.95 0.84
C LYS A 170 -9.29 -6.01 -0.15
N LYS A 171 -9.13 -7.20 -0.79
CA LYS A 171 -8.19 -7.42 -1.89
C LYS A 171 -8.91 -8.00 -3.10
N VAL A 172 -8.49 -7.60 -4.28
CA VAL A 172 -9.02 -8.13 -5.55
C VAL A 172 -7.86 -8.55 -6.42
N LEU A 173 -7.65 -9.85 -6.54
CA LEU A 173 -6.65 -10.44 -7.43
C LEU A 173 -7.30 -10.71 -8.80
N ARG A 174 -6.83 -10.04 -9.83
CA ARG A 174 -7.21 -10.31 -11.22
C ARG A 174 -6.14 -11.17 -11.88
N ILE A 175 -6.44 -12.46 -12.05
CA ILE A 175 -5.53 -13.46 -12.57
C ILE A 175 -6.29 -14.54 -13.34
N LYS A 176 -5.72 -15.04 -14.44
CA LYS A 176 -6.26 -16.24 -15.10
C LYS A 176 -5.94 -17.46 -14.24
N MET A 177 -6.84 -18.43 -14.16
CA MET A 177 -6.59 -19.68 -13.39
C MET A 177 -5.35 -20.46 -13.91
N THR A 178 -5.09 -20.40 -15.22
CA THR A 178 -3.87 -20.98 -15.80
C THR A 178 -2.61 -20.29 -15.30
N GLN A 179 -2.64 -18.96 -15.16
CA GLN A 179 -1.51 -18.22 -14.61
C GLN A 179 -1.32 -18.51 -13.13
N LEU A 180 -2.40 -18.53 -12.34
CA LEU A 180 -2.31 -18.88 -10.91
C LEU A 180 -1.77 -20.30 -10.70
N ALA A 181 -2.10 -21.22 -11.60
CA ALA A 181 -1.56 -22.58 -11.59
C ALA A 181 -0.03 -22.59 -11.82
N ILE A 182 0.46 -21.77 -12.74
CA ILE A 182 1.91 -21.60 -12.99
C ILE A 182 2.59 -21.00 -11.75
N GLU A 183 2.07 -19.91 -11.21
CA GLU A 183 2.63 -19.23 -10.02
C GLU A 183 2.73 -20.16 -8.79
N LEU A 184 1.75 -21.03 -8.65
CA LEU A 184 1.68 -21.96 -7.51
C LEU A 184 2.20 -23.36 -7.83
N ASN A 185 2.75 -23.62 -9.01
CA ASN A 185 3.19 -24.95 -9.45
C ASN A 185 2.13 -26.04 -9.16
N ALA A 186 0.92 -25.82 -9.65
CA ALA A 186 -0.23 -26.69 -9.48
C ALA A 186 -0.97 -26.87 -10.81
N THR A 187 -1.92 -27.81 -10.89
CA THR A 187 -2.76 -27.92 -12.08
C THR A 187 -3.90 -26.91 -12.04
N ARG A 188 -4.40 -26.51 -13.22
CA ARG A 188 -5.58 -25.64 -13.30
C ARG A 188 -6.80 -26.24 -12.59
N LEU A 189 -6.94 -27.57 -12.62
CA LEU A 189 -8.04 -28.29 -11.99
C LEU A 189 -7.95 -28.18 -10.47
N ASP A 190 -6.76 -28.40 -9.89
CA ASP A 190 -6.53 -28.27 -8.45
C ASP A 190 -6.77 -26.86 -7.96
N ILE A 191 -6.29 -25.83 -8.71
CA ILE A 191 -6.57 -24.42 -8.42
C ILE A 191 -8.08 -24.14 -8.40
N SER A 192 -8.81 -24.65 -9.42
CA SER A 192 -10.27 -24.45 -9.49
C SER A 192 -10.97 -25.08 -8.29
N LYS A 193 -10.58 -26.31 -7.93
CA LYS A 193 -11.13 -27.02 -6.78
C LYS A 193 -10.85 -26.30 -5.46
N ALA A 194 -9.59 -25.92 -5.22
CA ALA A 194 -9.19 -25.23 -4.00
C ALA A 194 -9.88 -23.86 -3.86
N LEU A 195 -10.00 -23.09 -4.95
CA LEU A 195 -10.71 -21.82 -4.93
C LEU A 195 -12.21 -22.00 -4.62
N ASN A 196 -12.88 -23.00 -5.22
CA ASN A 196 -14.29 -23.27 -4.94
C ASN A 196 -14.50 -23.66 -3.46
N GLU A 197 -13.65 -24.53 -2.90
CA GLU A 197 -13.70 -24.85 -1.48
C GLU A 197 -13.52 -23.61 -0.58
N MET A 198 -12.58 -22.71 -0.93
CA MET A 198 -12.39 -21.46 -0.19
C MET A 198 -13.60 -20.52 -0.33
N ALA A 199 -14.32 -20.57 -1.45
CA ALA A 199 -15.53 -19.79 -1.67
C ALA A 199 -16.72 -20.37 -0.87
N GLU A 200 -16.86 -21.70 -0.79
CA GLU A 200 -17.82 -22.39 0.08
C GLU A 200 -17.59 -22.08 1.56
N GLU A 201 -16.32 -21.90 1.95
CA GLU A 201 -15.93 -21.44 3.30
C GLU A 201 -16.15 -19.93 3.52
N GLU A 202 -16.75 -19.23 2.57
CA GLU A 202 -17.01 -17.77 2.58
C GLU A 202 -15.75 -16.89 2.74
N LYS A 203 -14.55 -17.44 2.55
CA LYS A 203 -13.29 -16.72 2.66
C LYS A 203 -13.01 -15.81 1.47
N ILE A 204 -13.50 -16.21 0.29
CA ILE A 204 -13.30 -15.50 -0.98
C ILE A 204 -14.57 -15.51 -1.83
N LEU A 205 -14.63 -14.56 -2.77
CA LEU A 205 -15.63 -14.56 -3.84
C LEU A 205 -14.91 -14.74 -5.17
N ILE A 206 -15.45 -15.61 -6.03
CA ILE A 206 -14.85 -15.92 -7.33
C ILE A 206 -15.78 -15.44 -8.44
N THR A 207 -15.22 -14.70 -9.37
CA THR A 207 -15.85 -14.42 -10.68
C THR A 207 -14.84 -14.71 -11.78
N ARG A 208 -15.21 -14.55 -13.04
CA ARG A 208 -14.30 -14.88 -14.16
C ARG A 208 -12.97 -14.11 -14.05
N ASN A 209 -11.88 -14.83 -13.81
CA ASN A 209 -10.51 -14.29 -13.64
C ASN A 209 -10.34 -13.29 -12.48
N ILE A 210 -11.25 -13.29 -11.51
CA ILE A 210 -11.19 -12.40 -10.35
C ILE A 210 -11.41 -13.22 -9.09
N VAL A 211 -10.50 -13.10 -8.14
CA VAL A 211 -10.62 -13.60 -6.78
C VAL A 211 -10.70 -12.39 -5.85
N THR A 212 -11.82 -12.23 -5.18
CA THR A 212 -12.03 -11.15 -4.20
C THR A 212 -11.95 -11.72 -2.80
N VAL A 213 -11.07 -11.16 -1.99
CA VAL A 213 -10.94 -11.44 -0.56
C VAL A 213 -11.58 -10.28 0.19
N PRO A 214 -12.72 -10.46 0.86
CA PRO A 214 -13.40 -9.38 1.58
C PRO A 214 -12.56 -8.79 2.72
N ALA A 215 -11.84 -9.66 3.44
CA ALA A 215 -11.04 -9.31 4.60
C ALA A 215 -9.79 -10.20 4.67
N LEU A 216 -8.64 -9.67 4.25
CA LEU A 216 -7.39 -10.42 4.16
C LEU A 216 -6.93 -11.02 5.50
N GLN A 217 -7.24 -10.35 6.60
CA GLN A 217 -6.90 -10.81 7.96
C GLN A 217 -7.65 -12.07 8.37
N LEU A 218 -8.72 -12.46 7.65
CA LEU A 218 -9.52 -13.67 7.90
C LEU A 218 -9.15 -14.83 6.93
N LEU A 219 -8.26 -14.58 5.97
CA LEU A 219 -7.75 -15.54 5.02
C LEU A 219 -6.53 -16.26 5.65
#